data_53e1e2c91354dc9890efdb8cc5b542aa
#
_entry.id   53e1e2c91354dc9890efdb8cc5b542aa
#
_cell.length_a   1.000
_cell.length_b   1.000
_cell.length_c   1.000
_cell.angle_alpha   90.00
_cell.angle_beta   90.00
_cell.angle_gamma   90.00
#
_symmetry.space_group_name_H-M   'P 1'
#
loop_
_entity.id
_entity.type
_entity.pdbx_description
1 polymer ?
#
loop_
_entity_poly.entity_id
_entity_poly.type
_entity_poly.pdbx_seq_one_letter_code
_entity_poly.pdbx_strand_id
1 'polypeptide(L)'
;MKQIVMCFVIVLSLISTSCITQKDVVYLQDKGTVINDSLQLQALASPYRVQVNDILSISIKSTDSELKKLVEIFQPTEQSAGTSGNGNLYFSGFTVDLHGNIEFPILDKVNVLGYTTEEIEDKVRAALLDKYLKDVSKIFITVKLAGLRYTVTGEVGGGGVLTLYQDRVNIIEALANAGDITDTGDRKDVLVIRQYPNGQKIHHIDLTDVAALKSPYYYIQPNDMILVKPLKRKALGAGQTATQTFTTIASIFSVLVSTYFLAKNL
;
A
#
# COMPACT_ATOMS: atom_id res chain seq x y z
N MET A 1 -47.75 14.89 -30.01
CA MET A 1 -46.88 13.71 -30.19
C MET A 1 -45.49 14.08 -30.67
N LYS A 2 -45.27 14.81 -31.76
CA LYS A 2 -43.94 15.17 -32.26
C LYS A 2 -43.04 15.91 -31.23
N GLN A 3 -43.61 16.85 -30.48
CA GLN A 3 -42.85 17.59 -29.45
C GLN A 3 -42.41 16.71 -28.26
N ILE A 4 -43.26 15.75 -27.87
CA ILE A 4 -42.93 14.79 -26.79
C ILE A 4 -41.82 13.84 -27.22
N VAL A 5 -41.85 13.37 -28.46
CA VAL A 5 -40.80 12.53 -29.04
C VAL A 5 -39.48 13.30 -29.15
N MET A 6 -39.54 14.56 -29.54
CA MET A 6 -38.36 15.42 -29.61
C MET A 6 -37.73 15.69 -28.23
N CYS A 7 -38.52 15.97 -27.20
CA CYS A 7 -38.05 16.07 -25.83
C CYS A 7 -37.45 14.75 -25.34
N PHE A 8 -38.03 13.62 -25.66
CA PHE A 8 -37.52 12.30 -25.29
C PHE A 8 -36.18 12.02 -25.94
N VAL A 9 -36.00 12.33 -27.22
CA VAL A 9 -34.69 12.17 -27.92
C VAL A 9 -33.62 13.09 -27.34
N ILE A 10 -33.97 14.33 -26.96
CA ILE A 10 -33.06 15.28 -26.34
C ILE A 10 -32.62 14.76 -24.95
N VAL A 11 -33.55 14.28 -24.13
CA VAL A 11 -33.27 13.71 -22.82
C VAL A 11 -32.39 12.45 -22.95
N LEU A 12 -32.68 11.57 -23.90
CA LEU A 12 -31.91 10.37 -24.17
C LEU A 12 -30.50 10.69 -24.64
N SER A 13 -30.32 11.74 -25.45
CA SER A 13 -28.99 12.23 -25.89
C SER A 13 -28.18 12.82 -24.77
N LEU A 14 -28.77 13.50 -23.78
CA LEU A 14 -28.09 14.06 -22.60
C LEU A 14 -27.64 12.98 -21.62
N ILE A 15 -28.29 11.83 -21.61
CA ILE A 15 -27.98 10.71 -20.70
C ILE A 15 -26.79 9.89 -21.21
N SER A 16 -26.46 9.94 -22.50
CA SER A 16 -25.39 9.16 -23.13
C SER A 16 -23.96 9.58 -22.71
N THR A 17 -23.79 10.66 -21.94
CA THR A 17 -22.47 11.21 -21.59
C THR A 17 -21.89 10.73 -20.26
N SER A 18 -22.51 9.77 -19.60
CA SER A 18 -22.14 9.34 -18.22
C SER A 18 -21.25 8.11 -18.15
N CYS A 19 -20.58 7.69 -19.21
CA CYS A 19 -19.68 6.54 -19.15
C CYS A 19 -18.34 6.92 -18.54
N ILE A 20 -17.78 6.04 -17.68
CA ILE A 20 -16.39 6.10 -17.22
C ILE A 20 -15.52 5.89 -18.47
N THR A 21 -14.63 6.82 -18.73
CA THR A 21 -13.75 6.73 -19.89
C THR A 21 -12.67 5.68 -19.61
N GLN A 22 -12.39 4.80 -20.56
CA GLN A 22 -11.33 3.79 -20.45
C GLN A 22 -9.98 4.40 -20.00
N LYS A 23 -9.69 5.62 -20.45
CA LYS A 23 -8.50 6.39 -20.05
C LYS A 23 -8.41 6.71 -18.54
N ASP A 24 -9.51 6.61 -17.82
CA ASP A 24 -9.54 6.87 -16.37
C ASP A 24 -9.28 5.60 -15.55
N VAL A 25 -9.36 4.42 -16.18
CA VAL A 25 -9.32 3.10 -15.50
C VAL A 25 -8.05 2.33 -15.81
N VAL A 26 -7.41 2.59 -16.96
CA VAL A 26 -6.21 1.84 -17.39
C VAL A 26 -4.97 2.40 -16.71
N TYR A 27 -4.15 1.52 -16.15
CA TYR A 27 -2.85 1.86 -15.54
C TYR A 27 -1.77 2.11 -16.60
N LEU A 28 -0.77 2.91 -16.25
CA LEU A 28 0.51 3.06 -16.93
C LEU A 28 0.39 3.35 -18.44
N GLN A 29 -0.52 4.24 -18.82
CA GLN A 29 -0.69 4.66 -20.19
C GLN A 29 0.45 5.61 -20.58
N ASP A 30 0.93 5.47 -21.81
CA ASP A 30 1.83 6.47 -22.39
C ASP A 30 1.00 7.71 -22.79
N LYS A 31 1.14 8.78 -22.02
CA LYS A 31 0.49 10.07 -22.28
C LYS A 31 1.37 11.02 -23.08
N GLY A 32 2.38 10.48 -23.81
CA GLY A 32 3.33 11.28 -24.62
C GLY A 32 4.53 11.78 -23.80
N THR A 33 4.72 11.32 -22.59
CA THR A 33 6.01 11.37 -21.90
C THR A 33 6.91 10.38 -22.58
N VAL A 34 7.72 10.84 -23.56
CA VAL A 34 8.64 10.00 -24.31
C VAL A 34 9.51 9.22 -23.33
N ILE A 35 9.13 8.00 -23.06
CA ILE A 35 10.05 7.02 -22.51
C ILE A 35 10.89 6.63 -23.71
N ASN A 36 12.05 7.27 -23.85
CA ASN A 36 13.07 6.70 -24.69
C ASN A 36 13.24 5.26 -24.24
N ASP A 37 13.05 4.32 -25.15
CA ASP A 37 13.14 2.86 -24.95
C ASP A 37 14.57 2.40 -24.56
N SER A 38 15.49 3.34 -24.41
CA SER A 38 16.72 3.13 -23.69
C SER A 38 16.35 2.88 -22.23
N LEU A 39 16.42 1.61 -21.83
CA LEU A 39 16.44 1.13 -20.45
C LEU A 39 17.07 2.17 -19.50
N GLN A 40 16.32 3.18 -19.14
CA GLN A 40 16.65 3.95 -17.95
C GLN A 40 16.32 2.99 -16.80
N LEU A 41 17.33 2.20 -16.43
CA LEU A 41 17.35 1.50 -15.18
C LEU A 41 16.85 2.50 -14.15
N GLN A 42 15.63 2.31 -13.70
CA GLN A 42 15.05 3.15 -12.65
C GLN A 42 16.09 3.17 -11.54
N ALA A 43 16.60 4.34 -11.19
CA ALA A 43 17.57 4.48 -10.13
C ALA A 43 17.04 3.67 -8.95
N LEU A 44 17.76 2.65 -8.53
CA LEU A 44 17.37 1.79 -7.43
C LEU A 44 16.91 2.70 -6.30
N ALA A 45 15.64 2.57 -5.90
CA ALA A 45 15.13 3.38 -4.80
C ALA A 45 16.13 3.26 -3.64
N SER A 46 16.45 4.38 -3.01
CA SER A 46 17.36 4.38 -1.86
C SER A 46 16.91 3.31 -0.86
N PRO A 47 17.83 2.53 -0.29
CA PRO A 47 17.48 1.48 0.66
C PRO A 47 16.67 2.08 1.80
N TYR A 48 15.66 1.34 2.27
CA TYR A 48 14.84 1.75 3.40
C TYR A 48 15.71 1.93 4.64
N ARG A 49 15.48 2.99 5.38
CA ARG A 49 16.12 3.27 6.67
C ARG A 49 15.10 3.12 7.79
N VAL A 50 15.43 2.29 8.75
CA VAL A 50 14.57 1.92 9.87
C VAL A 50 14.08 3.15 10.64
N GLN A 51 12.81 3.15 10.95
CA GLN A 51 12.12 4.21 11.68
C GLN A 51 11.58 3.72 13.04
N VAL A 52 11.12 4.66 13.84
CA VAL A 52 10.41 4.37 15.11
C VAL A 52 9.15 3.55 14.82
N ASN A 53 8.85 2.58 15.68
CA ASN A 53 7.77 1.60 15.56
C ASN A 53 7.94 0.54 14.48
N ASP A 54 9.07 0.50 13.76
CA ASP A 54 9.38 -0.65 12.92
C ASP A 54 9.66 -1.88 13.78
N ILE A 55 9.36 -3.05 13.23
CA ILE A 55 9.63 -4.33 13.88
C ILE A 55 10.70 -5.05 13.06
N LEU A 56 11.78 -5.40 13.72
CA LEU A 56 12.90 -6.12 13.12
C LEU A 56 12.88 -7.59 13.55
N SER A 57 13.08 -8.48 12.61
CA SER A 57 13.39 -9.88 12.86
C SER A 57 14.90 -10.06 12.75
N ILE A 58 15.54 -10.44 13.86
CA ILE A 58 16.99 -10.67 13.91
C ILE A 58 17.21 -12.15 14.16
N SER A 59 17.83 -12.82 13.20
CA SER A 59 18.21 -14.23 13.28
C SER A 59 19.71 -14.38 13.33
N ILE A 60 20.19 -15.13 14.31
CA ILE A 60 21.61 -15.44 14.48
C ILE A 60 21.79 -16.93 14.27
N LYS A 61 22.67 -17.31 13.35
CA LYS A 61 23.03 -18.70 13.08
C LYS A 61 24.52 -18.88 13.34
N SER A 62 24.90 -19.96 14.03
CA SER A 62 26.30 -20.32 14.28
C SER A 62 26.54 -21.77 13.85
N THR A 63 27.78 -22.03 13.38
CA THR A 63 28.27 -23.37 13.12
C THR A 63 28.88 -23.99 14.35
N ASP A 64 29.20 -23.22 15.39
CA ASP A 64 29.76 -23.66 16.65
C ASP A 64 28.71 -24.18 17.61
N SER A 65 28.96 -25.33 18.23
CA SER A 65 27.97 -25.99 19.13
C SER A 65 27.77 -25.26 20.45
N GLU A 66 28.79 -24.57 20.98
CA GLU A 66 28.66 -23.80 22.21
C GLU A 66 27.91 -22.48 21.94
N LEU A 67 28.21 -21.82 20.82
CA LEU A 67 27.50 -20.62 20.39
C LEU A 67 26.05 -20.91 20.03
N LYS A 68 25.73 -22.08 19.48
CA LYS A 68 24.31 -22.49 19.24
C LYS A 68 23.50 -22.48 20.52
N LYS A 69 24.04 -23.02 21.62
CA LYS A 69 23.34 -23.03 22.92
C LYS A 69 23.10 -21.64 23.46
N LEU A 70 24.08 -20.73 23.31
CA LEU A 70 23.89 -19.32 23.69
C LEU A 70 22.83 -18.64 22.81
N VAL A 71 22.86 -18.85 21.50
CA VAL A 71 21.93 -18.27 20.56
C VAL A 71 20.50 -18.80 20.77
N GLU A 72 20.33 -20.10 21.07
CA GLU A 72 19.03 -20.71 21.36
C GLU A 72 18.35 -20.10 22.60
N ILE A 73 19.13 -19.63 23.59
CA ILE A 73 18.57 -18.92 24.76
C ILE A 73 17.92 -17.59 24.36
N PHE A 74 18.36 -16.97 23.27
CA PHE A 74 17.96 -15.64 22.82
C PHE A 74 17.04 -15.64 21.61
N GLN A 75 16.88 -16.78 20.92
CA GLN A 75 15.88 -16.93 19.89
C GLN A 75 14.55 -17.34 20.56
N PRO A 76 13.45 -16.64 20.28
CA PRO A 76 12.15 -17.13 20.71
C PRO A 76 11.96 -18.53 20.12
N THR A 77 11.79 -19.50 20.99
CA THR A 77 11.60 -20.89 20.60
C THR A 77 10.44 -20.96 19.60
N GLU A 78 10.67 -21.56 18.44
CA GLU A 78 9.65 -21.77 17.38
C GLU A 78 8.43 -22.59 17.84
N GLN A 79 8.36 -22.95 19.12
CA GLN A 79 7.32 -23.78 19.74
C GLN A 79 5.96 -23.09 19.90
N SER A 80 5.82 -21.82 19.50
CA SER A 80 4.50 -21.18 19.37
C SER A 80 3.92 -21.30 17.96
N ALA A 81 4.31 -22.33 17.21
CA ALA A 81 3.88 -22.62 15.85
C ALA A 81 2.39 -23.04 15.71
N GLY A 82 1.56 -22.73 16.69
CA GLY A 82 0.13 -23.02 16.68
C GLY A 82 -0.76 -21.94 16.05
N THR A 83 -0.20 -20.76 15.74
CA THR A 83 -0.97 -19.69 15.13
C THR A 83 -0.25 -19.21 13.87
N SER A 84 -0.53 -19.86 12.75
CA SER A 84 -0.13 -19.40 11.41
C SER A 84 -0.79 -18.06 11.12
N GLY A 85 -0.18 -16.95 11.55
CA GLY A 85 -0.73 -15.62 11.35
C GLY A 85 0.27 -14.53 11.66
N ASN A 86 0.05 -13.38 11.04
CA ASN A 86 0.83 -12.14 11.10
C ASN A 86 1.15 -11.62 12.54
N GLY A 87 0.53 -12.18 13.58
CA GLY A 87 0.73 -11.80 14.98
C GLY A 87 2.03 -12.29 15.61
N ASN A 88 2.64 -13.35 15.08
CA ASN A 88 3.81 -13.97 15.73
C ASN A 88 5.03 -13.04 15.73
N LEU A 89 5.28 -12.34 14.64
CA LEU A 89 6.42 -11.40 14.55
C LEU A 89 6.24 -10.14 15.39
N TYR A 90 5.02 -9.74 15.70
CA TYR A 90 4.77 -8.63 16.63
C TYR A 90 5.24 -8.97 18.06
N PHE A 91 5.06 -10.21 18.48
CA PHE A 91 5.45 -10.67 19.82
C PHE A 91 6.90 -11.16 19.90
N SER A 92 7.47 -11.66 18.80
CA SER A 92 8.81 -12.24 18.76
C SER A 92 9.87 -11.34 18.11
N GLY A 93 9.48 -10.27 17.44
CA GLY A 93 10.37 -9.32 16.81
C GLY A 93 10.85 -8.21 17.76
N PHE A 94 11.87 -7.48 17.34
CA PHE A 94 12.43 -6.36 18.07
C PHE A 94 11.80 -5.06 17.57
N THR A 95 10.99 -4.42 18.41
CA THR A 95 10.33 -3.14 18.06
C THR A 95 11.30 -1.98 18.33
N VAL A 96 11.40 -1.08 17.38
CA VAL A 96 12.19 0.16 17.51
C VAL A 96 11.45 1.15 18.39
N ASP A 97 12.05 1.51 19.52
CA ASP A 97 11.49 2.44 20.49
C ASP A 97 11.49 3.91 20.00
N LEU A 98 10.88 4.80 20.78
CA LEU A 98 10.81 6.23 20.48
C LEU A 98 12.19 6.91 20.42
N HIS A 99 13.22 6.30 21.01
CA HIS A 99 14.61 6.78 21.01
C HIS A 99 15.42 6.18 19.85
N GLY A 100 14.78 5.32 19.03
CA GLY A 100 15.42 4.65 17.91
C GLY A 100 16.26 3.43 18.29
N ASN A 101 16.02 2.84 19.46
CA ASN A 101 16.75 1.67 19.93
C ASN A 101 15.86 0.42 19.84
N ILE A 102 16.49 -0.73 19.66
CA ILE A 102 15.92 -2.04 19.94
C ILE A 102 16.52 -2.58 21.24
N GLU A 103 15.71 -3.30 22.00
CA GLU A 103 16.17 -4.00 23.19
C GLU A 103 16.58 -5.42 22.81
N PHE A 104 17.89 -5.67 22.79
CA PHE A 104 18.43 -6.96 22.41
C PHE A 104 18.98 -7.69 23.65
N PRO A 105 18.53 -8.92 23.93
CA PRO A 105 18.72 -9.56 25.25
C PRO A 105 20.15 -9.59 25.78
N ILE A 106 21.17 -9.62 24.91
CA ILE A 106 22.59 -9.69 25.32
C ILE A 106 23.28 -8.34 25.19
N LEU A 107 22.85 -7.51 24.25
CA LEU A 107 23.54 -6.26 23.91
C LEU A 107 22.90 -5.04 24.59
N ASP A 108 21.87 -5.27 25.41
CA ASP A 108 21.02 -4.23 25.97
C ASP A 108 20.33 -3.40 24.87
N LYS A 109 20.53 -2.10 24.85
CA LYS A 109 19.94 -1.20 23.86
C LYS A 109 20.89 -0.97 22.69
N VAL A 110 20.42 -1.28 21.48
CA VAL A 110 21.16 -1.04 20.23
C VAL A 110 20.39 0.02 19.42
N ASN A 111 21.05 1.14 19.14
CA ASN A 111 20.46 2.19 18.30
C ASN A 111 20.46 1.74 16.83
N VAL A 112 19.26 1.74 16.22
CA VAL A 112 19.02 1.28 14.83
C VAL A 112 18.31 2.34 13.97
N LEU A 113 17.93 3.46 14.55
CA LEU A 113 17.22 4.52 13.84
C LEU A 113 18.06 5.08 12.68
N GLY A 114 17.47 5.10 11.47
CA GLY A 114 18.12 5.65 10.29
C GLY A 114 19.17 4.75 9.64
N TYR A 115 19.40 3.55 10.16
CA TYR A 115 20.26 2.53 9.56
C TYR A 115 19.45 1.64 8.60
N THR A 116 20.13 1.07 7.61
CA THR A 116 19.56 -0.02 6.78
C THR A 116 19.67 -1.35 7.52
N THR A 117 18.95 -2.36 7.06
CA THR A 117 19.03 -3.71 7.64
C THR A 117 20.46 -4.27 7.59
N GLU A 118 21.20 -4.02 6.51
CA GLU A 118 22.60 -4.44 6.37
C GLU A 118 23.51 -3.71 7.37
N GLU A 119 23.36 -2.39 7.49
CA GLU A 119 24.11 -1.60 8.48
C GLU A 119 23.83 -2.06 9.93
N ILE A 120 22.60 -2.52 10.20
CA ILE A 120 22.20 -3.07 11.50
C ILE A 120 22.83 -4.46 11.70
N GLU A 121 22.89 -5.32 10.68
CA GLU A 121 23.59 -6.61 10.75
C GLU A 121 25.04 -6.42 11.17
N ASP A 122 25.76 -5.50 10.53
CA ASP A 122 27.15 -5.20 10.85
C ASP A 122 27.31 -4.64 12.27
N LYS A 123 26.40 -3.77 12.69
CA LYS A 123 26.40 -3.19 14.03
C LYS A 123 26.17 -4.23 15.13
N VAL A 124 25.19 -5.10 14.93
CA VAL A 124 24.89 -6.20 15.86
C VAL A 124 26.06 -7.19 15.89
N ARG A 125 26.63 -7.50 14.72
CA ARG A 125 27.84 -8.36 14.62
C ARG A 125 28.99 -7.79 15.38
N ALA A 126 29.33 -6.52 15.19
CA ALA A 126 30.41 -5.86 15.88
C ALA A 126 30.24 -5.86 17.41
N ALA A 127 29.01 -5.56 17.87
CA ALA A 127 28.70 -5.55 19.30
C ALA A 127 28.75 -6.93 19.96
N LEU A 128 28.36 -8.00 19.25
CA LEU A 128 28.47 -9.38 19.73
C LEU A 128 29.94 -9.83 19.82
N LEU A 129 30.76 -9.44 18.86
CA LEU A 129 32.18 -9.75 18.83
C LEU A 129 32.93 -9.07 19.96
N ASP A 130 32.64 -7.81 20.21
CA ASP A 130 33.30 -7.04 21.25
C ASP A 130 33.04 -7.62 22.66
N LYS A 131 31.80 -8.01 22.93
CA LYS A 131 31.37 -8.45 24.28
C LYS A 131 31.53 -9.95 24.52
N TYR A 132 31.29 -10.80 23.52
CA TYR A 132 31.01 -12.23 23.78
C TYR A 132 31.79 -13.20 22.89
N LEU A 133 32.30 -12.80 21.75
CA LEU A 133 32.75 -13.71 20.72
C LEU A 133 34.15 -13.34 20.20
N LYS A 134 35.06 -14.29 20.27
CA LYS A 134 36.45 -14.09 19.81
C LYS A 134 36.70 -14.44 18.34
N ASP A 135 35.72 -15.06 17.66
CA ASP A 135 35.87 -15.52 16.27
C ASP A 135 34.65 -15.15 15.39
N VAL A 136 34.91 -14.29 14.41
CA VAL A 136 33.94 -13.74 13.46
C VAL A 136 33.39 -14.79 12.47
N SER A 137 34.24 -15.79 12.16
CA SER A 137 33.99 -16.69 11.02
C SER A 137 32.85 -17.68 11.21
N LYS A 138 32.28 -17.73 12.43
CA LYS A 138 31.32 -18.75 12.83
C LYS A 138 29.88 -18.23 13.02
N ILE A 139 29.63 -16.94 12.77
CA ILE A 139 28.34 -16.32 13.04
C ILE A 139 27.77 -15.68 11.79
N PHE A 140 26.53 -16.04 11.47
CA PHE A 140 25.71 -15.40 10.45
C PHE A 140 24.57 -14.67 11.12
N ILE A 141 24.48 -13.36 10.91
CA ILE A 141 23.40 -12.51 11.40
C ILE A 141 22.58 -12.06 10.20
N THR A 142 21.29 -12.22 10.29
CA THR A 142 20.37 -11.76 9.28
C THR A 142 19.33 -10.85 9.96
N VAL A 143 19.19 -9.63 9.47
CA VAL A 143 18.22 -8.65 9.94
C VAL A 143 17.22 -8.39 8.81
N LYS A 144 15.94 -8.56 9.10
CA LYS A 144 14.86 -8.28 8.18
C LYS A 144 13.78 -7.46 8.87
N LEU A 145 13.05 -6.65 8.10
CA LEU A 145 11.78 -6.10 8.58
C LEU A 145 10.77 -7.25 8.77
N ALA A 146 9.95 -7.16 9.81
CA ALA A 146 8.91 -8.15 10.11
C ALA A 146 7.74 -8.15 9.08
N GLY A 147 8.00 -7.64 7.90
CA GLY A 147 7.08 -7.40 6.80
C GLY A 147 6.82 -5.92 6.59
N LEU A 148 6.46 -5.56 5.37
CA LEU A 148 6.05 -4.23 4.99
C LEU A 148 4.57 -4.06 5.34
N ARG A 149 4.29 -3.43 6.48
CA ARG A 149 2.93 -3.10 6.93
C ARG A 149 2.52 -1.76 6.35
N TYR A 150 1.33 -1.69 5.76
CA TYR A 150 0.76 -0.47 5.19
C TYR A 150 -0.75 -0.46 5.34
N THR A 151 -1.37 0.68 5.17
CA THR A 151 -2.83 0.83 5.26
C THR A 151 -3.38 1.28 3.91
N VAL A 152 -4.45 0.64 3.45
CA VAL A 152 -5.17 1.08 2.25
C VAL A 152 -6.60 1.43 2.62
N THR A 153 -7.09 2.56 2.13
CA THR A 153 -8.45 3.03 2.40
C THR A 153 -9.04 3.76 1.20
N GLY A 154 -10.37 3.89 1.17
CA GLY A 154 -11.11 4.54 0.10
C GLY A 154 -11.67 3.55 -0.91
N GLU A 155 -11.58 3.89 -2.19
CA GLU A 155 -12.18 3.15 -3.31
C GLU A 155 -11.33 1.95 -3.74
N VAL A 156 -11.22 0.96 -2.87
CA VAL A 156 -10.50 -0.31 -3.09
C VAL A 156 -11.37 -1.51 -2.73
N GLY A 157 -11.07 -2.67 -3.29
CA GLY A 157 -11.84 -3.89 -3.07
C GLY A 157 -11.80 -4.42 -1.65
N GLY A 158 -10.66 -4.25 -0.94
CA GLY A 158 -10.45 -4.74 0.42
C GLY A 158 -9.52 -3.83 1.21
N GLY A 159 -10.05 -2.68 1.68
CA GLY A 159 -9.30 -1.74 2.51
C GLY A 159 -8.98 -2.28 3.90
N GLY A 160 -7.95 -1.72 4.52
CA GLY A 160 -7.52 -2.08 5.87
C GLY A 160 -6.02 -2.00 6.06
N VAL A 161 -5.56 -2.54 7.17
CA VAL A 161 -4.13 -2.72 7.46
C VAL A 161 -3.67 -4.04 6.86
N LEU A 162 -2.70 -3.97 5.96
CA LEU A 162 -2.17 -5.09 5.20
C LEU A 162 -0.67 -5.25 5.47
N THR A 163 -0.15 -6.45 5.26
CA THR A 163 1.28 -6.75 5.40
C THR A 163 1.74 -7.62 4.25
N LEU A 164 2.86 -7.26 3.63
CA LEU A 164 3.54 -8.06 2.62
C LEU A 164 4.95 -8.42 3.11
N TYR A 165 5.34 -9.69 2.94
CA TYR A 165 6.63 -10.21 3.36
C TYR A 165 7.64 -10.16 2.21
N GLN A 166 7.91 -8.94 1.78
CA GLN A 166 8.84 -8.61 0.70
C GLN A 166 9.67 -7.41 1.11
N ASP A 167 10.93 -7.38 0.70
CA ASP A 167 11.83 -6.28 1.02
C ASP A 167 11.46 -5.00 0.25
N ARG A 168 10.74 -5.16 -0.86
CA ARG A 168 10.34 -4.08 -1.76
C ARG A 168 8.98 -4.34 -2.36
N VAL A 169 8.08 -3.38 -2.23
CA VAL A 169 6.71 -3.46 -2.77
C VAL A 169 6.42 -2.17 -3.50
N ASN A 170 5.92 -2.25 -4.73
CA ASN A 170 5.42 -1.08 -5.43
C ASN A 170 3.95 -0.80 -5.10
N ILE A 171 3.49 0.41 -5.39
CA ILE A 171 2.13 0.84 -5.05
C ILE A 171 1.06 0.02 -5.78
N ILE A 172 1.33 -0.47 -6.99
CA ILE A 172 0.39 -1.31 -7.75
C ILE A 172 0.25 -2.69 -7.10
N GLU A 173 1.36 -3.29 -6.67
CA GLU A 173 1.34 -4.55 -5.89
C GLU A 173 0.59 -4.37 -4.57
N ALA A 174 0.82 -3.25 -3.88
CA ALA A 174 0.12 -2.94 -2.63
C ALA A 174 -1.39 -2.80 -2.83
N LEU A 175 -1.81 -2.13 -3.91
CA LEU A 175 -3.22 -1.97 -4.27
C LEU A 175 -3.83 -3.31 -4.74
N ALA A 176 -3.11 -4.11 -5.52
CA ALA A 176 -3.55 -5.44 -5.92
C ALA A 176 -3.80 -6.35 -4.71
N ASN A 177 -2.92 -6.30 -3.69
CA ASN A 177 -3.12 -7.01 -2.42
C ASN A 177 -4.33 -6.50 -1.62
N ALA A 178 -4.74 -5.24 -1.83
CA ALA A 178 -5.95 -4.63 -1.28
C ALA A 178 -7.20 -4.86 -2.15
N GLY A 179 -7.16 -5.78 -3.11
CA GLY A 179 -8.29 -6.08 -4.02
C GLY A 179 -8.49 -5.05 -5.13
N ASP A 180 -7.43 -4.30 -5.45
CA ASP A 180 -7.33 -3.26 -6.49
C ASP A 180 -8.27 -2.05 -6.28
N ILE A 181 -8.07 -1.02 -7.08
CA ILE A 181 -8.92 0.17 -7.11
C ILE A 181 -10.23 -0.18 -7.83
N THR A 182 -11.36 0.14 -7.19
CA THR A 182 -12.69 -0.06 -7.78
C THR A 182 -12.88 0.79 -9.05
N ASP A 183 -13.90 0.49 -9.86
CA ASP A 183 -14.23 1.28 -11.07
C ASP A 183 -14.58 2.73 -10.74
N THR A 184 -14.99 2.99 -9.50
CA THR A 184 -15.34 4.33 -9.00
C THR A 184 -14.18 5.05 -8.32
N GLY A 185 -13.00 4.43 -8.23
CA GLY A 185 -11.80 5.01 -7.65
C GLY A 185 -11.01 5.87 -8.63
N ASP A 186 -10.45 6.94 -8.12
CA ASP A 186 -9.62 7.88 -8.89
C ASP A 186 -8.17 7.40 -8.95
N ARG A 187 -7.78 6.78 -10.07
CA ARG A 187 -6.42 6.31 -10.33
C ARG A 187 -5.46 7.43 -10.70
N LYS A 188 -5.99 8.63 -11.02
CA LYS A 188 -5.15 9.79 -11.42
C LYS A 188 -4.59 10.55 -10.24
N ASP A 189 -5.20 10.37 -9.07
CA ASP A 189 -4.80 11.10 -7.86
C ASP A 189 -4.90 10.20 -6.63
N VAL A 190 -4.03 9.19 -6.60
CA VAL A 190 -3.86 8.32 -5.44
C VAL A 190 -2.93 9.02 -4.46
N LEU A 191 -3.35 9.09 -3.20
CA LEU A 191 -2.59 9.73 -2.13
C LEU A 191 -1.74 8.69 -1.39
N VAL A 192 -0.46 9.00 -1.23
CA VAL A 192 0.45 8.28 -0.34
C VAL A 192 0.76 9.20 0.84
N ILE A 193 0.31 8.84 2.02
CA ILE A 193 0.54 9.57 3.26
C ILE A 193 1.68 8.87 3.99
N ARG A 194 2.83 9.52 4.04
CA ARG A 194 4.06 8.96 4.62
C ARG A 194 4.46 9.69 5.88
N GLN A 195 4.84 8.91 6.88
CA GLN A 195 5.39 9.44 8.13
C GLN A 195 6.87 9.82 7.95
N TYR A 196 7.22 10.99 8.47
CA TYR A 196 8.60 11.49 8.56
C TYR A 196 8.89 11.91 9.99
N PRO A 197 10.16 12.06 10.40
CA PRO A 197 10.50 12.54 11.75
C PRO A 197 9.82 13.86 12.12
N ASN A 198 9.58 14.73 11.15
CA ASN A 198 8.96 16.07 11.34
C ASN A 198 7.45 16.09 11.07
N GLY A 199 6.79 14.95 11.02
CA GLY A 199 5.34 14.84 10.78
C GLY A 199 4.98 14.06 9.51
N GLN A 200 3.72 14.13 9.12
CA GLN A 200 3.21 13.43 7.94
C GLN A 200 3.22 14.32 6.71
N LYS A 201 3.51 13.74 5.56
CA LYS A 201 3.37 14.39 4.25
C LYS A 201 2.47 13.58 3.34
N ILE A 202 1.67 14.32 2.56
CA ILE A 202 0.77 13.76 1.56
C ILE A 202 1.43 13.91 0.19
N HIS A 203 1.53 12.82 -0.53
CA HIS A 203 2.09 12.76 -1.87
C HIS A 203 1.02 12.25 -2.84
N HIS A 204 1.02 12.81 -4.03
CA HIS A 204 0.07 12.49 -5.09
C HIS A 204 0.78 11.66 -6.17
N ILE A 205 0.14 10.62 -6.65
CA ILE A 205 0.64 9.78 -7.74
C ILE A 205 -0.48 9.48 -8.74
N ASP A 206 -0.23 9.77 -10.03
CA ASP A 206 -1.12 9.39 -11.13
C ASP A 206 -0.73 8.00 -11.63
N LEU A 207 -1.47 6.98 -11.23
CA LEU A 207 -1.21 5.60 -11.63
C LEU A 207 -1.67 5.30 -13.07
N THR A 208 -2.39 6.21 -13.71
CA THR A 208 -2.78 6.06 -15.11
C THR A 208 -1.68 6.52 -16.07
N ASP A 209 -0.62 7.15 -15.57
CA ASP A 209 0.53 7.60 -16.34
C ASP A 209 1.74 6.69 -16.09
N VAL A 210 2.44 6.33 -17.16
CA VAL A 210 3.69 5.58 -17.08
C VAL A 210 4.78 6.34 -16.32
N ALA A 211 4.69 7.67 -16.23
CA ALA A 211 5.57 8.49 -15.42
C ALA A 211 5.50 8.14 -13.92
N ALA A 212 4.43 7.47 -13.45
CA ALA A 212 4.33 6.94 -12.10
C ALA A 212 5.53 6.05 -11.72
N LEU A 213 6.08 5.29 -12.67
CA LEU A 213 7.25 4.43 -12.46
C LEU A 213 8.50 5.20 -12.02
N LYS A 214 8.59 6.50 -12.35
CA LYS A 214 9.71 7.38 -11.97
C LYS A 214 9.45 8.13 -10.67
N SER A 215 8.24 8.01 -10.11
CA SER A 215 7.89 8.68 -8.86
C SER A 215 8.72 8.12 -7.69
N PRO A 216 9.26 8.97 -6.81
CA PRO A 216 9.92 8.52 -5.58
C PRO A 216 8.95 7.80 -4.62
N TYR A 217 7.64 7.90 -4.88
CA TYR A 217 6.56 7.27 -4.09
C TYR A 217 5.99 6.02 -4.75
N TYR A 218 6.56 5.59 -5.88
CA TYR A 218 6.15 4.36 -6.55
C TYR A 218 6.39 3.13 -5.69
N TYR A 219 7.51 3.11 -4.94
CA TYR A 219 7.76 2.11 -3.91
C TYR A 219 7.23 2.61 -2.57
N ILE A 220 6.33 1.82 -2.00
CA ILE A 220 5.78 2.10 -0.67
C ILE A 220 6.80 1.78 0.42
N GLN A 221 6.63 2.41 1.56
CA GLN A 221 7.44 2.18 2.76
C GLN A 221 6.57 1.63 3.89
N PRO A 222 7.17 0.98 4.91
CA PRO A 222 6.45 0.58 6.11
C PRO A 222 5.68 1.76 6.72
N ASN A 223 4.46 1.48 7.18
CA ASN A 223 3.52 2.44 7.75
C ASN A 223 2.98 3.52 6.80
N ASP A 224 3.21 3.41 5.48
CA ASP A 224 2.52 4.26 4.50
C ASP A 224 1.00 4.01 4.56
N MET A 225 0.23 5.08 4.37
CA MET A 225 -1.21 5.01 4.14
C MET A 225 -1.51 5.40 2.70
N ILE A 226 -2.18 4.51 1.98
CA ILE A 226 -2.63 4.72 0.61
C ILE A 226 -4.12 5.06 0.65
N LEU A 227 -4.50 6.24 0.19
CA LEU A 227 -5.89 6.67 0.10
C LEU A 227 -6.29 6.84 -1.35
N VAL A 228 -7.28 6.06 -1.77
CA VAL A 228 -7.89 6.16 -3.10
C VAL A 228 -9.18 6.95 -3.00
N LYS A 229 -9.21 8.14 -3.60
CA LYS A 229 -10.39 8.99 -3.61
C LYS A 229 -11.47 8.46 -4.55
N PRO A 230 -12.75 8.70 -4.28
CA PRO A 230 -13.80 8.43 -5.25
C PRO A 230 -13.72 9.41 -6.42
N LEU A 231 -14.04 8.95 -7.62
CA LEU A 231 -14.28 9.82 -8.77
C LEU A 231 -15.40 10.81 -8.46
N LYS A 232 -15.28 12.05 -8.94
CA LYS A 232 -16.31 13.09 -8.76
C LYS A 232 -17.71 12.66 -9.20
N ARG A 233 -17.80 11.76 -10.16
CA ARG A 233 -19.07 11.21 -10.67
C ARG A 233 -19.81 10.36 -9.63
N LYS A 234 -19.12 9.66 -8.74
CA LYS A 234 -19.74 8.91 -7.64
C LYS A 234 -20.45 9.85 -6.68
N ALA A 235 -19.88 11.02 -6.39
CA ALA A 235 -20.49 12.03 -5.54
C ALA A 235 -21.80 12.61 -6.10
N LEU A 236 -22.01 12.53 -7.40
CA LEU A 236 -23.25 12.94 -8.08
C LEU A 236 -24.32 11.85 -8.09
N GLY A 237 -24.13 10.72 -7.40
CA GLY A 237 -25.12 9.64 -7.34
C GLY A 237 -25.25 8.81 -8.61
N ALA A 238 -24.31 8.94 -9.57
CA ALA A 238 -24.27 8.06 -10.74
C ALA A 238 -24.01 6.62 -10.26
N GLY A 239 -24.93 5.71 -10.55
CA GLY A 239 -24.93 4.34 -10.05
C GLY A 239 -23.63 3.60 -10.37
N GLN A 240 -23.28 2.67 -9.50
CA GLN A 240 -22.06 1.87 -9.62
C GLN A 240 -22.08 0.91 -10.82
N THR A 241 -23.28 0.65 -11.38
CA THR A 241 -23.48 -0.22 -12.54
C THR A 241 -24.41 0.42 -13.56
N ALA A 242 -24.22 0.08 -14.85
CA ALA A 242 -25.10 0.52 -15.94
C ALA A 242 -26.59 0.19 -15.66
N THR A 243 -26.85 -0.95 -15.02
CA THR A 243 -28.21 -1.37 -14.62
C THR A 243 -28.83 -0.45 -13.57
N GLN A 244 -28.07 0.00 -12.55
CA GLN A 244 -28.58 0.94 -11.55
C GLN A 244 -28.88 2.31 -12.16
N THR A 245 -28.01 2.80 -13.04
CA THR A 245 -28.25 4.04 -13.76
C THR A 245 -29.51 3.94 -14.62
N PHE A 246 -29.69 2.82 -15.37
CA PHE A 246 -30.84 2.58 -16.19
C PHE A 246 -32.13 2.51 -15.36
N THR A 247 -32.15 1.79 -14.25
CA THR A 247 -33.36 1.70 -13.39
C THR A 247 -33.73 3.04 -12.76
N THR A 248 -32.74 3.86 -12.36
CA THR A 248 -32.99 5.22 -11.83
C THR A 248 -33.63 6.10 -12.91
N ILE A 249 -33.11 6.06 -14.14
CA ILE A 249 -33.65 6.82 -15.27
C ILE A 249 -35.05 6.35 -15.61
N ALA A 250 -35.29 5.05 -15.69
CA ALA A 250 -36.60 4.46 -15.98
C ALA A 250 -37.65 4.84 -14.92
N SER A 251 -37.25 4.88 -13.64
CA SER A 251 -38.15 5.30 -12.56
C SER A 251 -38.54 6.78 -12.64
N ILE A 252 -37.58 7.67 -12.91
CA ILE A 252 -37.84 9.10 -13.10
C ILE A 252 -38.76 9.31 -14.29
N PHE A 253 -38.50 8.61 -15.40
CA PHE A 253 -39.34 8.68 -16.58
C PHE A 253 -40.79 8.19 -16.32
N SER A 254 -40.94 7.08 -15.59
CA SER A 254 -42.25 6.55 -15.19
C SER A 254 -43.04 7.55 -14.36
N VAL A 255 -42.40 8.24 -13.42
CA VAL A 255 -43.04 9.30 -12.60
C VAL A 255 -43.49 10.46 -13.48
N LEU A 256 -42.66 10.93 -14.41
CA LEU A 256 -42.97 12.04 -15.30
C LEU A 256 -44.16 11.69 -16.23
N VAL A 257 -44.19 10.48 -16.77
CA VAL A 257 -45.31 10.01 -17.62
C VAL A 257 -46.59 9.90 -16.80
N SER A 258 -46.51 9.35 -15.58
CA SER A 258 -47.69 9.22 -14.71
C SER A 258 -48.26 10.59 -14.32
N THR A 259 -47.41 11.55 -13.96
CA THR A 259 -47.85 12.91 -13.61
C THR A 259 -48.47 13.64 -14.81
N TYR A 260 -47.90 13.45 -16.02
CA TYR A 260 -48.46 14.01 -17.24
C TYR A 260 -49.87 13.45 -17.55
N PHE A 261 -50.07 12.12 -17.45
CA PHE A 261 -51.35 11.50 -17.64
C PHE A 261 -52.40 11.93 -16.60
N LEU A 262 -51.97 12.08 -15.34
CA LEU A 262 -52.83 12.56 -14.26
C LEU A 262 -53.31 14.01 -14.53
N ALA A 263 -52.38 14.89 -14.92
CA ALA A 263 -52.67 16.29 -15.21
C ALA A 263 -53.53 16.49 -16.47
N LYS A 264 -53.50 15.52 -17.41
CA LYS A 264 -54.30 15.57 -18.61
C LYS A 264 -55.74 15.04 -18.41
N ASN A 265 -55.97 14.21 -17.39
CA ASN A 265 -57.25 13.58 -17.08
C ASN A 265 -58.00 14.25 -15.90
N LEU A 266 -57.42 15.31 -15.32
CA LEU A 266 -58.03 16.29 -14.44
C LEU A 266 -58.50 17.51 -15.25
#